data_97fa193d166f31e89b1c6a86dc0bc652
#
_entry.id   97fa193d166f31e89b1c6a86dc0bc652
#
_cell.length_a   1.000
_cell.length_b   1.000
_cell.length_c   1.000
_cell.angle_alpha   90.00
_cell.angle_beta   90.00
_cell.angle_gamma   90.00
#
_symmetry.space_group_name_H-M   'P 1'
#
loop_
_entity.id
_entity.type
_entity.pdbx_description
1 polymer ?
#
loop_
_entity_poly.entity_id
_entity_poly.type
_entity_poly.pdbx_seq_one_letter_code
_entity_poly.pdbx_strand_id
1 'polypeptide(L)'
;METLAYRFNIYGWLIVSALQVLCVFFLWIGVYKNSPDEIIHGFTLKEMLVYMAFVNVFNFVTFAGDTMYSISQDIKNGTIAMSFVKPISYRVRFVFTTLGSMFMKIVLLGLPAFVLLYVVFGVLGYIVISSVWMFLLHILMFLVAQVLAAMLFDCLEYICGVLCFYTTAAWGMDQIKTTIITFLSGTLLPLSFFPGVFRQIVSYSPFAGLSQNPVLILTMKMDLLSALQCIALSVGWLCAMELVAWLLFRQASKKVTVQGG
;
A
#
# COMPACT_ATOMS: atom_id res chain seq x y z
N MET A 1 -4.82 -9.88 25.72
CA MET A 1 -3.67 -10.36 26.53
C MET A 1 -2.58 -11.03 25.69
N GLU A 2 -2.87 -11.59 24.54
CA GLU A 2 -1.85 -12.20 23.65
C GLU A 2 -0.82 -11.21 23.09
N THR A 3 -1.20 -9.97 22.80
CA THR A 3 -0.30 -8.93 22.26
C THR A 3 0.84 -8.54 23.21
N LEU A 4 0.69 -8.74 24.51
CA LEU A 4 1.75 -8.45 25.50
C LEU A 4 2.77 -9.59 25.66
N ALA A 5 2.41 -10.82 25.28
CA ALA A 5 3.32 -11.97 25.29
C ALA A 5 4.37 -11.89 24.16
N TYR A 6 4.07 -11.14 23.09
CA TYR A 6 4.94 -11.01 21.91
C TYR A 6 5.75 -9.71 21.88
N ARG A 7 6.03 -9.07 23.00
CA ARG A 7 6.85 -7.82 23.06
C ARG A 7 8.17 -7.97 22.33
N PHE A 8 8.82 -9.10 22.45
CA PHE A 8 10.09 -9.39 21.80
C PHE A 8 9.97 -9.39 20.26
N ASN A 9 8.86 -9.89 19.75
CA ASN A 9 8.57 -9.90 18.31
C ASN A 9 8.37 -8.49 17.75
N ILE A 10 7.68 -7.61 18.50
CA ILE A 10 7.46 -6.20 18.11
C ILE A 10 8.79 -5.46 18.06
N TYR A 11 9.65 -5.60 19.07
CA TYR A 11 10.98 -4.96 19.08
C TYR A 11 11.86 -5.51 17.96
N GLY A 12 11.85 -6.82 17.73
CA GLY A 12 12.58 -7.44 16.62
C GLY A 12 12.14 -6.88 15.26
N TRP A 13 10.83 -6.75 15.06
CA TRP A 13 10.28 -6.18 13.82
C TRP A 13 10.65 -4.70 13.64
N LEU A 14 10.60 -3.89 14.71
CA LEU A 14 11.01 -2.49 14.67
C LEU A 14 12.50 -2.34 14.32
N ILE A 15 13.37 -3.17 14.89
CA ILE A 15 14.81 -3.17 14.59
C ILE A 15 15.05 -3.52 13.12
N VAL A 16 14.41 -4.59 12.62
CA VAL A 16 14.53 -5.01 11.21
C VAL A 16 14.04 -3.90 10.27
N SER A 17 12.90 -3.28 10.57
CA SER A 17 12.37 -2.18 9.76
C SER A 17 13.29 -0.96 9.77
N ALA A 18 13.84 -0.59 10.92
CA ALA A 18 14.80 0.51 11.03
C ALA A 18 16.09 0.22 10.24
N LEU A 19 16.63 -0.99 10.33
CA LEU A 19 17.80 -1.41 9.55
C LEU A 19 17.51 -1.38 8.05
N GLN A 20 16.32 -1.82 7.61
CA GLN A 20 15.92 -1.77 6.21
C GLN A 20 15.88 -0.32 5.68
N VAL A 21 15.30 0.61 6.45
CA VAL A 21 15.26 2.04 6.09
C VAL A 21 16.68 2.61 5.99
N LEU A 22 17.54 2.29 6.97
CA LEU A 22 18.95 2.73 6.95
C LEU A 22 19.68 2.18 5.73
N CYS A 23 19.55 0.89 5.41
CA CYS A 23 20.15 0.29 4.22
C CYS A 23 19.72 1.01 2.94
N VAL A 24 18.41 1.31 2.79
CA VAL A 24 17.89 2.05 1.64
C VAL A 24 18.49 3.47 1.57
N PHE A 25 18.61 4.16 2.71
CA PHE A 25 19.23 5.49 2.77
C PHE A 25 20.68 5.46 2.35
N PHE A 26 21.49 4.55 2.91
CA PHE A 26 22.90 4.41 2.52
C PHE A 26 23.08 4.02 1.07
N LEU A 27 22.19 3.17 0.53
CA LEU A 27 22.18 2.82 -0.89
C LEU A 27 22.01 4.08 -1.76
N TRP A 28 21.00 4.90 -1.48
CA TRP A 28 20.76 6.10 -2.27
C TRP A 28 21.83 7.16 -2.10
N ILE A 29 22.37 7.35 -0.90
CA ILE A 29 23.55 8.22 -0.68
C ILE A 29 24.73 7.72 -1.52
N GLY A 30 24.96 6.40 -1.58
CA GLY A 30 26.01 5.81 -2.41
C GLY A 30 25.79 6.02 -3.90
N VAL A 31 24.55 5.85 -4.39
CA VAL A 31 24.18 6.08 -5.79
C VAL A 31 24.44 7.52 -6.19
N TYR A 32 23.94 8.50 -5.43
CA TYR A 32 24.13 9.92 -5.75
C TYR A 32 25.58 10.38 -5.61
N LYS A 33 26.33 9.85 -4.64
CA LYS A 33 27.76 10.20 -4.47
C LYS A 33 28.61 9.77 -5.66
N ASN A 34 28.22 8.68 -6.35
CA ASN A 34 28.96 8.14 -7.50
C ASN A 34 28.34 8.56 -8.85
N SER A 35 27.27 9.36 -8.85
CA SER A 35 26.65 9.90 -10.06
C SER A 35 27.27 11.25 -10.41
N PRO A 36 27.50 11.54 -11.69
CA PRO A 36 27.89 12.88 -12.14
C PRO A 36 26.71 13.88 -12.04
N ASP A 37 25.48 13.40 -12.00
CA ASP A 37 24.26 14.23 -12.03
C ASP A 37 23.73 14.45 -10.62
N GLU A 38 23.42 15.70 -10.26
CA GLU A 38 22.75 16.05 -9.01
C GLU A 38 21.27 15.65 -8.99
N ILE A 39 20.66 15.52 -10.18
CA ILE A 39 19.24 15.14 -10.36
C ILE A 39 19.19 13.85 -11.18
N ILE A 40 18.75 12.75 -10.56
CA ILE A 40 18.61 11.45 -11.21
C ILE A 40 17.12 11.17 -11.41
N HIS A 41 16.70 11.01 -12.66
CA HIS A 41 15.29 10.72 -13.04
C HIS A 41 14.25 11.64 -12.38
N GLY A 42 14.63 12.94 -12.19
CA GLY A 42 13.75 13.96 -11.64
C GLY A 42 13.75 14.05 -10.11
N PHE A 43 14.66 13.36 -9.41
CA PHE A 43 14.84 13.46 -7.97
C PHE A 43 16.25 13.95 -7.61
N THR A 44 16.35 14.90 -6.71
CA THR A 44 17.58 15.19 -5.96
C THR A 44 17.75 14.17 -4.83
N LEU A 45 18.96 14.05 -4.28
CA LEU A 45 19.21 13.17 -3.13
C LEU A 45 18.24 13.45 -1.96
N LYS A 46 18.03 14.75 -1.65
CA LYS A 46 17.12 15.15 -0.57
C LYS A 46 15.70 14.66 -0.79
N GLU A 47 15.18 14.90 -1.99
CA GLU A 47 13.83 14.45 -2.36
C GLU A 47 13.70 12.92 -2.37
N MET A 48 14.76 12.22 -2.79
CA MET A 48 14.79 10.76 -2.77
C MET A 48 14.70 10.21 -1.34
N LEU A 49 15.49 10.77 -0.42
CA LEU A 49 15.47 10.34 0.98
C LEU A 49 14.12 10.63 1.64
N VAL A 50 13.54 11.80 1.37
CA VAL A 50 12.19 12.16 1.82
C VAL A 50 11.16 11.17 1.26
N TYR A 51 11.17 10.92 -0.05
CA TYR A 51 10.26 9.98 -0.71
C TYR A 51 10.36 8.57 -0.08
N MET A 52 11.57 8.04 0.06
CA MET A 52 11.78 6.70 0.62
C MET A 52 11.33 6.60 2.08
N ALA A 53 11.55 7.64 2.90
CA ALA A 53 11.06 7.65 4.28
C ALA A 53 9.53 7.58 4.34
N PHE A 54 8.84 8.42 3.57
CA PHE A 54 7.37 8.43 3.57
C PHE A 54 6.78 7.17 2.97
N VAL A 55 7.34 6.63 1.87
CA VAL A 55 6.89 5.36 1.28
C VAL A 55 6.93 4.24 2.31
N ASN A 56 8.04 4.09 3.05
CA ASN A 56 8.16 3.01 4.05
C ASN A 56 7.11 3.15 5.17
N VAL A 57 6.89 4.37 5.68
CA VAL A 57 5.90 4.60 6.74
C VAL A 57 4.48 4.34 6.25
N PHE A 58 4.11 4.87 5.09
CA PHE A 58 2.73 4.77 4.60
C PHE A 58 2.41 3.41 3.99
N ASN A 59 3.39 2.67 3.47
CA ASN A 59 3.18 1.28 3.08
C ASN A 59 2.74 0.40 4.24
N PHE A 60 3.29 0.63 5.45
CA PHE A 60 2.85 -0.06 6.65
C PHE A 60 1.37 0.20 6.98
N VAL A 61 0.87 1.39 6.64
CA VAL A 61 -0.54 1.75 6.79
C VAL A 61 -1.40 1.18 5.65
N THR A 62 -0.93 1.29 4.40
CA THR A 62 -1.65 0.83 3.19
C THR A 62 -1.81 -0.69 3.20
N PHE A 63 -0.72 -1.43 3.48
CA PHE A 63 -0.70 -2.88 3.47
C PHE A 63 -1.16 -3.45 4.82
N ALA A 64 -2.31 -2.95 5.29
CA ALA A 64 -2.81 -3.24 6.63
C ALA A 64 -3.64 -4.52 6.73
N GLY A 65 -4.14 -5.04 5.60
CA GLY A 65 -5.11 -6.13 5.56
C GLY A 65 -4.47 -7.51 5.47
N ASP A 66 -5.14 -8.50 6.07
CA ASP A 66 -4.84 -9.92 5.95
C ASP A 66 -6.01 -10.64 5.26
N THR A 67 -6.67 -9.96 4.32
CA THR A 67 -7.91 -10.42 3.66
C THR A 67 -7.68 -11.76 2.94
N MET A 68 -6.58 -11.92 2.22
CA MET A 68 -6.24 -13.14 1.50
C MET A 68 -6.08 -14.33 2.46
N TYR A 69 -5.32 -14.16 3.57
CA TYR A 69 -5.14 -15.22 4.56
C TYR A 69 -6.44 -15.56 5.29
N SER A 70 -7.25 -14.56 5.62
CA SER A 70 -8.55 -14.76 6.25
C SER A 70 -9.48 -15.59 5.35
N ILE A 71 -9.54 -15.30 4.04
CA ILE A 71 -10.32 -16.07 3.07
C ILE A 71 -9.76 -17.49 2.94
N SER A 72 -8.44 -17.64 2.84
CA SER A 72 -7.79 -18.96 2.77
C SER A 72 -8.09 -19.81 4.00
N GLN A 73 -8.12 -19.22 5.20
CA GLN A 73 -8.51 -19.90 6.43
C GLN A 73 -10.00 -20.25 6.46
N ASP A 74 -10.87 -19.32 6.04
CA ASP A 74 -12.30 -19.59 5.97
C ASP A 74 -12.61 -20.78 5.01
N ILE A 75 -11.85 -20.89 3.91
CA ILE A 75 -11.97 -22.03 2.97
C ILE A 75 -11.47 -23.33 3.60
N LYS A 76 -10.25 -23.31 4.19
CA LYS A 76 -9.64 -24.52 4.81
C LYS A 76 -10.44 -25.07 5.95
N ASN A 77 -11.03 -24.20 6.77
CA ASN A 77 -11.82 -24.58 7.94
C ASN A 77 -13.31 -24.86 7.59
N GLY A 78 -13.73 -24.64 6.34
CA GLY A 78 -15.13 -24.75 5.94
C GLY A 78 -16.05 -23.67 6.50
N THR A 79 -15.49 -22.67 7.23
CA THR A 79 -16.28 -21.59 7.87
C THR A 79 -16.89 -20.61 6.88
N ILE A 80 -16.46 -20.66 5.62
CA ILE A 80 -17.01 -19.83 4.56
C ILE A 80 -18.51 -20.07 4.36
N ALA A 81 -19.01 -21.31 4.56
CA ALA A 81 -20.44 -21.63 4.48
C ALA A 81 -21.27 -20.81 5.48
N MET A 82 -20.74 -20.62 6.70
CA MET A 82 -21.39 -19.78 7.72
C MET A 82 -21.44 -18.30 7.32
N SER A 83 -20.55 -17.85 6.47
CA SER A 83 -20.52 -16.47 5.99
C SER A 83 -21.65 -16.17 4.99
N PHE A 84 -22.20 -17.18 4.30
CA PHE A 84 -23.35 -17.04 3.42
C PHE A 84 -24.68 -16.89 4.16
N VAL A 85 -24.74 -17.30 5.42
CA VAL A 85 -25.93 -17.17 6.27
C VAL A 85 -26.03 -15.80 6.94
N LYS A 86 -24.91 -15.08 7.01
CA LYS A 86 -24.85 -13.75 7.64
C LYS A 86 -25.53 -12.69 6.74
N PRO A 87 -26.25 -11.71 7.31
CA PRO A 87 -26.94 -10.66 6.55
C PRO A 87 -26.02 -9.59 5.95
N ILE A 88 -24.72 -9.81 5.97
CA ILE A 88 -23.69 -8.89 5.45
C ILE A 88 -22.94 -9.61 4.33
N SER A 89 -22.74 -8.93 3.20
CA SER A 89 -21.99 -9.52 2.09
C SER A 89 -20.54 -9.81 2.51
N TYR A 90 -20.02 -10.94 2.03
CA TYR A 90 -18.67 -11.40 2.38
C TYR A 90 -17.60 -10.37 2.03
N ARG A 91 -17.71 -9.69 0.88
CA ARG A 91 -16.80 -8.62 0.45
C ARG A 91 -16.84 -7.40 1.37
N VAL A 92 -18.04 -6.94 1.71
CA VAL A 92 -18.22 -5.75 2.56
C VAL A 92 -17.59 -5.94 3.95
N ARG A 93 -17.65 -7.15 4.52
CA ARG A 93 -16.98 -7.46 5.77
C ARG A 93 -15.47 -7.13 5.70
N PHE A 94 -14.78 -7.54 4.63
CA PHE A 94 -13.33 -7.30 4.49
C PHE A 94 -13.02 -5.82 4.27
N VAL A 95 -13.80 -5.11 3.45
CA VAL A 95 -13.63 -3.66 3.26
C VAL A 95 -13.65 -2.93 4.60
N PHE A 96 -14.65 -3.18 5.45
CA PHE A 96 -14.72 -2.53 6.77
C PHE A 96 -13.61 -2.98 7.72
N THR A 97 -13.19 -4.23 7.66
CA THR A 97 -12.06 -4.72 8.48
C THR A 97 -10.77 -4.01 8.07
N THR A 98 -10.50 -3.88 6.77
CA THR A 98 -9.32 -3.19 6.26
C THR A 98 -9.34 -1.71 6.59
N LEU A 99 -10.46 -1.02 6.41
CA LEU A 99 -10.61 0.40 6.78
C LEU A 99 -10.42 0.61 8.28
N GLY A 100 -10.95 -0.29 9.12
CA GLY A 100 -10.75 -0.24 10.57
C GLY A 100 -9.29 -0.44 10.97
N SER A 101 -8.61 -1.43 10.37
CA SER A 101 -7.19 -1.70 10.59
C SER A 101 -6.31 -0.55 10.13
N MET A 102 -6.62 0.01 8.95
CA MET A 102 -5.96 1.20 8.42
C MET A 102 -6.11 2.41 9.36
N PHE A 103 -7.33 2.70 9.81
CA PHE A 103 -7.58 3.81 10.74
C PHE A 103 -6.75 3.66 12.03
N MET A 104 -6.73 2.49 12.63
CA MET A 104 -5.92 2.21 13.82
C MET A 104 -4.42 2.40 13.55
N LYS A 105 -3.92 1.92 12.41
CA LYS A 105 -2.51 2.08 12.03
C LYS A 105 -2.16 3.54 11.74
N ILE A 106 -3.05 4.31 11.10
CA ILE A 106 -2.86 5.76 10.90
C ILE A 106 -2.72 6.46 12.25
N VAL A 107 -3.63 6.22 13.18
CA VAL A 107 -3.63 6.92 14.48
C VAL A 107 -2.43 6.54 15.32
N LEU A 108 -2.09 5.24 15.40
CA LEU A 108 -1.05 4.76 16.30
C LEU A 108 0.37 4.93 15.76
N LEU A 109 0.56 4.84 14.45
CA LEU A 109 1.88 4.82 13.82
C LEU A 109 2.03 5.88 12.74
N GLY A 110 1.04 6.03 11.88
CA GLY A 110 1.08 6.94 10.74
C GLY A 110 1.21 8.40 11.15
N LEU A 111 0.35 8.88 12.05
CA LEU A 111 0.38 10.26 12.53
C LEU A 111 1.66 10.61 13.31
N PRO A 112 2.11 9.83 14.31
CA PRO A 112 3.37 10.11 14.99
C PRO A 112 4.57 10.11 14.03
N ALA A 113 4.65 9.12 13.12
CA ALA A 113 5.73 9.04 12.15
C ALA A 113 5.68 10.18 11.13
N PHE A 114 4.50 10.58 10.68
CA PHE A 114 4.30 11.74 9.81
C PHE A 114 4.84 13.02 10.44
N VAL A 115 4.43 13.30 11.67
CA VAL A 115 4.90 14.50 12.42
C VAL A 115 6.41 14.44 12.59
N LEU A 116 6.95 13.30 13.02
CA LEU A 116 8.39 13.10 13.19
C LEU A 116 9.15 13.37 11.90
N LEU A 117 8.74 12.77 10.78
CA LEU A 117 9.41 12.94 9.49
C LEU A 117 9.35 14.40 8.99
N TYR A 118 8.19 15.06 9.12
CA TYR A 118 8.07 16.47 8.75
C TYR A 118 8.94 17.39 9.61
N VAL A 119 9.02 17.14 10.91
CA VAL A 119 9.91 17.90 11.80
C VAL A 119 11.37 17.66 11.45
N VAL A 120 11.79 16.40 11.32
CA VAL A 120 13.18 16.05 10.99
C VAL A 120 13.61 16.63 9.64
N PHE A 121 12.84 16.37 8.58
CA PHE A 121 13.18 16.85 7.24
C PHE A 121 12.98 18.36 7.08
N GLY A 122 12.09 18.98 7.84
CA GLY A 122 11.93 20.43 7.92
C GLY A 122 13.14 21.08 8.55
N VAL A 123 13.64 20.58 9.71
CA VAL A 123 14.84 21.08 10.39
C VAL A 123 16.10 20.91 9.51
N LEU A 124 16.17 19.78 8.76
CA LEU A 124 17.27 19.56 7.82
C LEU A 124 17.15 20.40 6.53
N GLY A 125 16.08 21.18 6.35
CA GLY A 125 15.85 21.97 5.14
C GLY A 125 15.61 21.13 3.87
N TYR A 126 15.11 19.91 4.03
CA TYR A 126 14.78 19.02 2.91
C TYR A 126 13.35 19.22 2.42
N ILE A 127 12.46 19.72 3.28
CA ILE A 127 11.08 20.07 2.96
C ILE A 127 10.92 21.57 3.24
N VAL A 128 10.47 22.32 2.22
CA VAL A 128 10.17 23.74 2.32
C VAL A 128 8.68 23.93 2.01
N ILE A 129 7.93 24.40 2.99
CA ILE A 129 6.50 24.73 2.82
C ILE A 129 6.40 26.19 2.38
N SER A 130 6.17 26.43 1.10
CA SER A 130 6.04 27.78 0.54
C SER A 130 4.66 28.41 0.81
N SER A 131 3.61 27.59 0.94
CA SER A 131 2.24 28.05 1.20
C SER A 131 1.50 27.06 2.08
N VAL A 132 0.97 27.54 3.20
CA VAL A 132 0.17 26.71 4.13
C VAL A 132 -1.10 26.19 3.48
N TRP A 133 -1.77 27.00 2.64
CA TRP A 133 -2.97 26.57 1.92
C TRP A 133 -2.70 25.41 0.94
N MET A 134 -1.65 25.53 0.16
CA MET A 134 -1.25 24.48 -0.77
C MET A 134 -0.87 23.21 -0.02
N PHE A 135 -0.17 23.32 1.09
CA PHE A 135 0.17 22.19 1.95
C PHE A 135 -1.07 21.47 2.49
N LEU A 136 -2.07 22.22 3.02
CA LEU A 136 -3.32 21.64 3.53
C LEU A 136 -4.11 20.92 2.42
N LEU A 137 -4.15 21.48 1.20
CA LEU A 137 -4.78 20.85 0.06
C LEU A 137 -4.09 19.52 -0.30
N HIS A 138 -2.75 19.50 -0.33
CA HIS A 138 -2.00 18.27 -0.61
C HIS A 138 -2.21 17.22 0.49
N ILE A 139 -2.28 17.61 1.77
CA ILE A 139 -2.63 16.69 2.85
C ILE A 139 -4.03 16.10 2.63
N LEU A 140 -5.03 16.92 2.30
CA LEU A 140 -6.38 16.43 2.05
C LEU A 140 -6.41 15.43 0.88
N MET A 141 -5.76 15.76 -0.23
CA MET A 141 -5.65 14.87 -1.39
C MET A 141 -4.87 13.59 -1.07
N PHE A 142 -3.80 13.71 -0.28
CA PHE A 142 -3.06 12.56 0.23
C PHE A 142 -3.94 11.62 1.05
N LEU A 143 -4.75 12.14 1.97
CA LEU A 143 -5.65 11.32 2.79
C LEU A 143 -6.66 10.56 1.91
N VAL A 144 -7.23 11.22 0.89
CA VAL A 144 -8.10 10.55 -0.09
C VAL A 144 -7.35 9.47 -0.87
N ALA A 145 -6.16 9.80 -1.37
CA ALA A 145 -5.32 8.86 -2.10
C ALA A 145 -4.90 7.66 -1.24
N GLN A 146 -4.64 7.88 0.06
CA GLN A 146 -4.25 6.84 1.00
C GLN A 146 -5.40 5.86 1.30
N VAL A 147 -6.64 6.36 1.43
CA VAL A 147 -7.83 5.52 1.56
C VAL A 147 -8.03 4.68 0.30
N LEU A 148 -7.92 5.29 -0.88
CA LEU A 148 -8.03 4.57 -2.17
C LEU A 148 -6.92 3.52 -2.32
N ALA A 149 -5.69 3.83 -1.91
CA ALA A 149 -4.57 2.88 -1.92
C ALA A 149 -4.87 1.65 -1.06
N ALA A 150 -5.39 1.84 0.16
CA ALA A 150 -5.77 0.73 1.03
C ALA A 150 -6.93 -0.09 0.46
N MET A 151 -7.91 0.53 -0.18
CA MET A 151 -9.02 -0.17 -0.84
C MET A 151 -8.55 -0.95 -2.08
N LEU A 152 -7.63 -0.38 -2.88
CA LEU A 152 -7.01 -1.08 -4.01
C LEU A 152 -6.20 -2.29 -3.55
N PHE A 153 -5.42 -2.12 -2.48
CA PHE A 153 -4.66 -3.23 -1.89
C PHE A 153 -5.59 -4.34 -1.36
N ASP A 154 -6.63 -3.98 -0.60
CA ASP A 154 -7.62 -4.93 -0.10
C ASP A 154 -8.35 -5.67 -1.23
N CYS A 155 -8.62 -4.99 -2.35
CA CYS A 155 -9.23 -5.62 -3.52
C CYS A 155 -8.27 -6.65 -4.15
N LEU A 156 -6.96 -6.35 -4.25
CA LEU A 156 -5.94 -7.32 -4.68
C LEU A 156 -5.86 -8.52 -3.73
N GLU A 157 -5.83 -8.25 -2.41
CA GLU A 157 -5.89 -9.27 -1.36
C GLU A 157 -7.11 -10.18 -1.52
N TYR A 158 -8.27 -9.58 -1.75
CA TYR A 158 -9.53 -10.31 -1.94
C TYR A 158 -9.50 -11.17 -3.20
N ILE A 159 -9.04 -10.63 -4.33
CA ILE A 159 -8.90 -11.40 -5.59
C ILE A 159 -7.97 -12.60 -5.36
N CYS A 160 -6.81 -12.40 -4.75
CA CYS A 160 -5.88 -13.49 -4.43
C CYS A 160 -6.51 -14.49 -3.44
N GLY A 161 -7.27 -14.01 -2.44
CA GLY A 161 -8.02 -14.86 -1.52
C GLY A 161 -9.06 -15.73 -2.21
N VAL A 162 -9.80 -15.17 -3.17
CA VAL A 162 -10.76 -15.93 -3.98
C VAL A 162 -10.05 -16.98 -4.85
N LEU A 163 -8.85 -16.70 -5.34
CA LEU A 163 -8.07 -17.71 -6.08
C LEU A 163 -7.65 -18.88 -5.19
N CYS A 164 -7.62 -18.75 -3.85
CA CYS A 164 -7.38 -19.85 -2.93
C CYS A 164 -8.47 -20.95 -2.95
N PHE A 165 -9.64 -20.71 -3.57
CA PHE A 165 -10.59 -21.80 -3.88
C PHE A 165 -10.04 -22.82 -4.90
N TYR A 166 -9.04 -22.43 -5.67
CA TYR A 166 -8.45 -23.25 -6.73
C TYR A 166 -7.06 -23.78 -6.37
N THR A 167 -6.42 -23.23 -5.35
CA THR A 167 -5.09 -23.61 -4.90
C THR A 167 -4.98 -23.59 -3.38
N THR A 168 -4.24 -24.55 -2.84
CA THR A 168 -3.93 -24.62 -1.40
C THR A 168 -2.68 -23.81 -1.01
N ALA A 169 -1.94 -23.31 -2.02
CA ALA A 169 -0.64 -22.64 -1.85
C ALA A 169 -0.77 -21.15 -1.55
N ALA A 170 -1.53 -20.77 -0.50
CA ALA A 170 -1.75 -19.39 -0.11
C ALA A 170 -0.43 -18.62 0.12
N TRP A 171 0.55 -19.25 0.78
CA TRP A 171 1.86 -18.63 1.03
C TRP A 171 2.60 -18.28 -0.28
N GLY A 172 2.64 -19.20 -1.24
CA GLY A 172 3.29 -18.95 -2.53
C GLY A 172 2.64 -17.81 -3.32
N MET A 173 1.29 -17.76 -3.30
CA MET A 173 0.55 -16.64 -3.92
C MET A 173 0.84 -15.31 -3.25
N ASP A 174 0.96 -15.29 -1.91
CA ASP A 174 1.29 -14.09 -1.16
C ASP A 174 2.67 -13.56 -1.54
N GLN A 175 3.68 -14.44 -1.66
CA GLN A 175 5.04 -14.05 -2.07
C GLN A 175 5.05 -13.45 -3.48
N ILE A 176 4.35 -14.06 -4.43
CA ILE A 176 4.26 -13.55 -5.81
C ILE A 176 3.57 -12.19 -5.83
N LYS A 177 2.40 -12.06 -5.19
CA LYS A 177 1.65 -10.81 -5.07
C LYS A 177 2.50 -9.70 -4.45
N THR A 178 3.12 -9.97 -3.31
CA THR A 178 3.93 -9.00 -2.57
C THR A 178 5.14 -8.54 -3.39
N THR A 179 5.81 -9.47 -4.09
CA THR A 179 6.94 -9.13 -4.97
C THR A 179 6.49 -8.22 -6.11
N ILE A 180 5.38 -8.54 -6.78
CA ILE A 180 4.82 -7.73 -7.87
C ILE A 180 4.46 -6.33 -7.36
N ILE A 181 3.75 -6.25 -6.23
CA ILE A 181 3.35 -4.97 -5.63
C ILE A 181 4.59 -4.16 -5.27
N THR A 182 5.55 -4.73 -4.54
CA THR A 182 6.76 -4.01 -4.11
C THR A 182 7.54 -3.44 -5.29
N PHE A 183 7.61 -4.19 -6.40
CA PHE A 183 8.32 -3.75 -7.59
C PHE A 183 7.56 -2.68 -8.39
N LEU A 184 6.24 -2.85 -8.60
CA LEU A 184 5.45 -2.00 -9.48
C LEU A 184 4.80 -0.79 -8.78
N SER A 185 4.75 -0.74 -7.45
CA SER A 185 4.09 0.36 -6.72
C SER A 185 4.97 1.58 -6.47
N GLY A 186 6.26 1.51 -6.79
CA GLY A 186 7.21 2.56 -6.43
C GLY A 186 7.77 2.43 -5.01
N THR A 187 7.52 1.30 -4.33
CA THR A 187 8.04 1.03 -2.99
C THR A 187 9.55 0.86 -2.96
N LEU A 188 10.09 0.10 -3.91
CA LEU A 188 11.52 -0.17 -3.99
C LEU A 188 12.30 1.00 -4.60
N LEU A 189 11.74 1.58 -5.66
CA LEU A 189 12.29 2.74 -6.37
C LEU A 189 11.16 3.50 -7.09
N PRO A 190 11.24 4.84 -7.21
CA PRO A 190 10.24 5.61 -7.93
C PRO A 190 10.07 5.12 -9.37
N LEU A 191 8.83 5.14 -9.88
CA LEU A 191 8.53 4.66 -11.24
C LEU A 191 9.24 5.47 -12.35
N SER A 192 9.75 6.65 -12.02
CA SER A 192 10.55 7.46 -12.94
C SER A 192 11.87 6.78 -13.36
N PHE A 193 12.33 5.79 -12.58
CA PHE A 193 13.53 5.00 -12.89
C PHE A 193 13.29 3.89 -13.91
N PHE A 194 12.05 3.56 -14.19
CA PHE A 194 11.73 2.57 -15.23
C PHE A 194 11.94 3.13 -16.64
N PRO A 195 12.38 2.30 -17.59
CA PRO A 195 12.66 2.74 -18.95
C PRO A 195 11.37 2.99 -19.75
N GLY A 196 11.35 4.07 -20.55
CA GLY A 196 10.46 4.37 -21.65
C GLY A 196 9.01 3.94 -21.50
N VAL A 197 8.58 3.02 -22.36
CA VAL A 197 7.19 2.52 -22.44
C VAL A 197 6.77 1.77 -21.16
N PHE A 198 7.67 1.03 -20.53
CA PHE A 198 7.37 0.31 -19.31
C PHE A 198 6.97 1.25 -18.15
N ARG A 199 7.67 2.39 -18.02
CA ARG A 199 7.29 3.45 -17.08
C ARG A 199 5.86 3.92 -17.30
N GLN A 200 5.48 4.18 -18.56
CA GLN A 200 4.12 4.64 -18.87
C GLN A 200 3.09 3.58 -18.46
N ILE A 201 3.27 2.33 -18.86
CA ILE A 201 2.35 1.22 -18.52
C ILE A 201 2.18 1.13 -17.00
N VAL A 202 3.27 1.14 -16.24
CA VAL A 202 3.21 0.99 -14.77
C VAL A 202 2.61 2.22 -14.12
N SER A 203 2.89 3.44 -14.61
CA SER A 203 2.31 4.68 -14.07
C SER A 203 0.79 4.77 -14.22
N TYR A 204 0.23 4.17 -15.28
CA TYR A 204 -1.23 4.09 -15.47
C TYR A 204 -1.86 2.84 -14.86
N SER A 205 -1.08 1.92 -14.32
CA SER A 205 -1.56 0.72 -13.65
C SER A 205 -2.10 1.03 -12.24
N PRO A 206 -2.88 0.11 -11.63
CA PRO A 206 -3.37 0.29 -10.26
C PRO A 206 -2.24 0.33 -9.23
N PHE A 207 -1.07 -0.22 -9.56
CA PHE A 207 0.06 -0.33 -8.64
C PHE A 207 0.65 1.03 -8.25
N ALA A 208 0.72 1.99 -9.19
CA ALA A 208 1.19 3.36 -8.90
C ALA A 208 0.36 4.04 -7.79
N GLY A 209 -0.95 3.75 -7.76
CA GLY A 209 -1.88 4.25 -6.76
C GLY A 209 -1.67 3.68 -5.35
N LEU A 210 -0.94 2.56 -5.21
CA LEU A 210 -0.74 1.91 -3.91
C LEU A 210 0.27 2.63 -3.01
N SER A 211 1.33 3.19 -3.59
CA SER A 211 2.43 3.78 -2.81
C SER A 211 2.94 5.08 -3.40
N GLN A 212 3.34 5.10 -4.68
CA GLN A 212 3.99 6.25 -5.27
C GLN A 212 3.11 7.50 -5.31
N ASN A 213 1.90 7.38 -5.89
CA ASN A 213 1.04 8.55 -6.10
C ASN A 213 0.68 9.25 -4.77
N PRO A 214 0.22 8.53 -3.70
CA PRO A 214 -0.01 9.15 -2.40
C PRO A 214 1.21 9.92 -1.87
N VAL A 215 2.41 9.32 -1.96
CA VAL A 215 3.63 9.95 -1.42
C VAL A 215 4.09 11.14 -2.26
N LEU A 216 3.97 11.10 -3.60
CA LEU A 216 4.27 12.26 -4.45
C LEU A 216 3.31 13.43 -4.21
N ILE A 217 2.03 13.15 -3.93
CA ILE A 217 1.05 14.15 -3.51
C ILE A 217 1.47 14.76 -2.17
N LEU A 218 1.79 13.94 -1.18
CA LEU A 218 2.17 14.37 0.16
C LEU A 218 3.43 15.25 0.17
N THR A 219 4.43 14.88 -0.64
CA THR A 219 5.70 15.61 -0.75
C THR A 219 5.63 16.83 -1.69
N MET A 220 4.44 17.18 -2.16
CA MET A 220 4.18 18.29 -3.11
C MET A 220 5.04 18.21 -4.38
N LYS A 221 5.50 17.02 -4.74
CA LYS A 221 6.25 16.78 -5.98
C LYS A 221 5.33 16.65 -7.20
N MET A 222 4.03 16.59 -6.97
CA MET A 222 2.98 16.54 -7.98
C MET A 222 2.09 17.77 -7.85
N ASP A 223 1.77 18.41 -8.96
CA ASP A 223 0.81 19.53 -8.98
C ASP A 223 -0.63 19.04 -8.70
N LEU A 224 -1.52 19.97 -8.32
CA LEU A 224 -2.89 19.63 -7.93
C LEU A 224 -3.69 18.94 -9.04
N LEU A 225 -3.49 19.36 -10.29
CA LEU A 225 -4.20 18.77 -11.42
C LEU A 225 -3.78 17.32 -11.66
N SER A 226 -2.48 17.06 -11.67
CA SER A 226 -1.92 15.70 -11.80
C SER A 226 -2.33 14.82 -10.61
N ALA A 227 -2.38 15.38 -9.40
CA ALA A 227 -2.86 14.67 -8.22
C ALA A 227 -4.34 14.26 -8.35
N LEU A 228 -5.21 15.14 -8.86
CA LEU A 228 -6.61 14.82 -9.14
C LEU A 228 -6.75 13.74 -10.21
N GLN A 229 -5.94 13.80 -11.27
CA GLN A 229 -5.92 12.76 -12.31
C GLN A 229 -5.51 11.39 -11.75
N CYS A 230 -4.49 11.34 -10.88
CA CYS A 230 -4.07 10.12 -10.22
C CYS A 230 -5.15 9.56 -9.29
N ILE A 231 -5.86 10.41 -8.55
CA ILE A 231 -6.99 10.01 -7.70
C ILE A 231 -8.13 9.46 -8.57
N ALA A 232 -8.49 10.15 -9.65
CA ALA A 232 -9.53 9.70 -10.58
C ALA A 232 -9.18 8.34 -11.22
N LEU A 233 -7.92 8.17 -11.61
CA LEU A 233 -7.42 6.91 -12.14
C LEU A 233 -7.51 5.78 -11.10
N SER A 234 -7.16 6.07 -9.84
CA SER A 234 -7.26 5.10 -8.74
C SER A 234 -8.72 4.68 -8.47
N VAL A 235 -9.67 5.62 -8.55
CA VAL A 235 -11.11 5.31 -8.46
C VAL A 235 -11.55 4.42 -9.64
N GLY A 236 -11.13 4.74 -10.86
CA GLY A 236 -11.43 3.92 -12.04
C GLY A 236 -10.91 2.49 -11.90
N TRP A 237 -9.66 2.33 -11.44
CA TRP A 237 -9.09 1.01 -11.17
C TRP A 237 -9.80 0.27 -10.04
N LEU A 238 -10.18 0.96 -8.97
CA LEU A 238 -10.93 0.35 -7.87
C LEU A 238 -12.26 -0.22 -8.37
N CYS A 239 -13.02 0.55 -9.17
CA CYS A 239 -14.27 0.08 -9.77
C CYS A 239 -14.04 -1.15 -10.68
N ALA A 240 -13.01 -1.10 -11.53
CA ALA A 240 -12.68 -2.21 -12.42
C ALA A 240 -12.28 -3.48 -11.65
N MET A 241 -11.45 -3.34 -10.62
CA MET A 241 -10.99 -4.46 -9.80
C MET A 241 -12.11 -5.04 -8.93
N GLU A 242 -12.99 -4.21 -8.37
CA GLU A 242 -14.18 -4.68 -7.64
C GLU A 242 -15.12 -5.49 -8.55
N LEU A 243 -15.29 -5.07 -9.80
CA LEU A 243 -16.05 -5.86 -10.78
C LEU A 243 -15.39 -7.23 -11.02
N VAL A 244 -14.08 -7.26 -11.22
CA VAL A 244 -13.33 -8.53 -11.38
C VAL A 244 -13.47 -9.40 -10.13
N ALA A 245 -13.30 -8.83 -8.94
CA ALA A 245 -13.46 -9.52 -7.67
C ALA A 245 -14.85 -10.13 -7.50
N TRP A 246 -15.89 -9.38 -7.86
CA TRP A 246 -17.28 -9.86 -7.83
C TRP A 246 -17.50 -11.03 -8.82
N LEU A 247 -17.02 -10.92 -10.05
CA LEU A 247 -17.13 -11.98 -11.05
C LEU A 247 -16.42 -13.26 -10.60
N LEU A 248 -15.18 -13.13 -10.09
CA LEU A 248 -14.40 -14.27 -9.61
C LEU A 248 -15.07 -14.95 -8.40
N PHE A 249 -15.53 -14.16 -7.44
CA PHE A 249 -16.23 -14.70 -6.26
C PHE A 249 -17.52 -15.41 -6.64
N ARG A 250 -18.30 -14.85 -7.58
CA ARG A 250 -19.52 -15.49 -8.08
C ARG A 250 -19.26 -16.84 -8.75
N GLN A 251 -18.11 -17.01 -9.41
CA GLN A 251 -17.72 -18.29 -10.00
C GLN A 251 -17.19 -19.25 -8.94
N ALA A 252 -16.35 -18.77 -8.01
CA ALA A 252 -15.73 -19.59 -6.97
C ALA A 252 -16.77 -20.10 -5.96
N SER A 253 -17.75 -19.27 -5.58
CA SER A 253 -18.81 -19.65 -4.63
C SER A 253 -19.66 -20.85 -5.08
N LYS A 254 -19.77 -21.09 -6.39
CA LYS A 254 -20.46 -22.28 -6.94
C LYS A 254 -19.73 -23.59 -6.65
N LYS A 255 -18.44 -23.53 -6.28
CA LYS A 255 -17.63 -24.72 -5.94
C LYS A 255 -17.68 -25.07 -4.46
N VAL A 256 -18.33 -24.25 -3.65
CA VAL A 256 -18.49 -24.53 -2.21
C VAL A 256 -19.50 -25.66 -2.08
N THR A 257 -19.01 -26.88 -1.89
CA THR A 257 -19.83 -28.01 -1.46
C THR A 257 -19.96 -27.95 0.05
N VAL A 258 -21.19 -27.84 0.54
CA VAL A 258 -21.48 -27.98 1.97
C VAL A 258 -21.22 -29.43 2.33
N GLN A 259 -20.14 -29.70 3.09
CA GLN A 259 -19.94 -31.03 3.66
C GLN A 259 -21.05 -31.25 4.68
N GLY A 260 -21.97 -32.17 4.38
CA GLY A 260 -23.08 -32.56 5.26
C GLY A 260 -24.47 -32.39 4.67
N GLY A 261 -24.62 -32.17 3.36
CA GLY A 261 -25.87 -32.23 2.64
C GLY A 261 -25.98 -33.44 1.76
#